data_5853621a67ceee8317737c61943ec766
#
_entry.id   5853621a67ceee8317737c61943ec766
#
_cell.length_a   1.000
_cell.length_b   1.000
_cell.length_c   1.000
_cell.angle_alpha   90.00
_cell.angle_beta   90.00
_cell.angle_gamma   90.00
#
_symmetry.space_group_name_H-M   'P 1'
#
loop_
_entity.id
_entity.type
_entity.pdbx_description
1 polymer ?
#
loop_
_entity_poly.entity_id
_entity_poly.type
_entity_poly.pdbx_seq_one_letter_code
_entity_poly.pdbx_strand_id
1 'polypeptide(L)'
;MTFWGTRGSIPTPGPDTARYGGNTACISIDGPDGRLVILDAGSGLRPLGHDLMKHRNGSLSADILLSHTHWDHIQGLPFFKPLSSRETSVYIYGAAQEGVPLKEILGRQMDPMVFPVPLNALAASLTVVEIEEGDFEIDDFRICAFRLRHPGTTLGYRLVPTRGGREVAYVTDNELGPGGTYEVPPNWRERMVEFIRGADTLIHDAMYLDQIIQARAGWGHSTPRQAVDLAREGECGRLILFHHEPEHDDAALDRLLADTRAYAAGIAPGLKVEAAAEGMRFQL
;
A
#
# COMPACT_ATOMS: atom_id res chain seq x y z
N MET A 1 10.46 -5.28 -6.77
CA MET A 1 9.62 -4.52 -5.83
C MET A 1 10.49 -3.87 -4.77
N THR A 2 10.27 -2.59 -4.45
CA THR A 2 11.05 -1.82 -3.45
C THR A 2 10.11 -1.04 -2.55
N PHE A 3 10.34 -1.07 -1.22
CA PHE A 3 9.58 -0.30 -0.24
C PHE A 3 10.22 1.09 -0.04
N TRP A 4 9.43 2.14 -0.17
CA TRP A 4 9.85 3.54 -0.03
C TRP A 4 9.21 4.24 1.18
N GLY A 5 8.14 3.67 1.71
CA GLY A 5 7.47 4.09 2.91
C GLY A 5 6.63 2.95 3.47
N THR A 6 6.61 2.79 4.78
CA THR A 6 6.08 1.62 5.49
C THR A 6 5.20 2.00 6.68
N ARG A 7 5.14 3.29 7.04
CA ARG A 7 4.38 3.82 8.18
C ARG A 7 2.93 4.10 7.81
N GLY A 8 2.08 4.00 8.81
CA GLY A 8 0.70 4.47 8.76
C GLY A 8 0.52 5.88 9.29
N SER A 9 -0.61 6.46 8.97
CA SER A 9 -1.16 7.72 9.48
C SER A 9 -0.33 8.97 9.22
N ILE A 10 0.95 9.01 9.62
CA ILE A 10 1.81 10.20 9.52
C ILE A 10 3.29 9.81 9.37
N PRO A 11 4.08 10.58 8.62
CA PRO A 11 5.54 10.38 8.61
C PRO A 11 6.17 10.58 9.99
N THR A 12 7.04 9.65 10.38
CA THR A 12 7.74 9.66 11.66
C THR A 12 9.26 9.54 11.48
N PRO A 13 9.91 10.54 10.84
CA PRO A 13 11.35 10.49 10.63
C PRO A 13 12.10 10.78 11.94
N GLY A 14 13.12 10.00 12.21
CA GLY A 14 13.96 10.18 13.39
C GLY A 14 15.01 9.10 13.55
N PRO A 15 15.94 9.26 14.52
CA PRO A 15 16.96 8.25 14.79
C PRO A 15 16.35 6.91 15.25
N ASP A 16 15.21 6.96 15.95
CA ASP A 16 14.56 5.79 16.53
C ASP A 16 13.68 5.02 15.51
N THR A 17 13.51 5.57 14.30
CA THR A 17 12.74 4.95 13.21
C THR A 17 13.58 4.70 11.95
N ALA A 18 14.91 4.87 12.04
CA ALA A 18 15.80 4.87 10.89
C ALA A 18 15.95 3.50 10.19
N ARG A 19 15.73 2.39 10.89
CA ARG A 19 15.89 1.03 10.32
C ARG A 19 14.67 0.57 9.54
N TYR A 20 13.48 0.82 10.05
CA TYR A 20 12.24 0.47 9.34
C TYR A 20 11.75 1.61 8.45
N GLY A 21 12.21 2.83 8.71
CA GLY A 21 11.84 4.02 7.96
C GLY A 21 10.72 4.83 8.60
N GLY A 22 10.64 6.09 8.21
CA GLY A 22 9.67 7.06 8.73
C GLY A 22 8.67 7.55 7.69
N ASN A 23 8.75 7.13 6.42
CA ASN A 23 7.81 7.53 5.38
C ASN A 23 6.54 6.69 5.38
N THR A 24 5.43 7.30 4.97
CA THR A 24 4.14 6.63 4.81
C THR A 24 4.04 5.88 3.48
N ALA A 25 3.03 5.04 3.34
CA ALA A 25 2.82 4.00 2.36
C ALA A 25 3.25 4.35 0.92
N CYS A 26 4.28 3.67 0.42
CA CYS A 26 4.69 3.72 -0.98
C CYS A 26 5.58 2.52 -1.32
N ILE A 27 5.18 1.74 -2.33
CA ILE A 27 5.95 0.60 -2.84
C ILE A 27 6.06 0.74 -4.35
N SER A 28 7.24 0.51 -4.93
CA SER A 28 7.42 0.45 -6.38
C SER A 28 7.66 -0.97 -6.86
N ILE A 29 7.12 -1.29 -8.03
CA ILE A 29 7.29 -2.56 -8.74
C ILE A 29 7.76 -2.21 -10.15
N ASP A 30 8.96 -2.63 -10.50
CA ASP A 30 9.48 -2.45 -11.86
C ASP A 30 8.94 -3.57 -12.75
N GLY A 31 8.25 -3.21 -13.81
CA GLY A 31 7.84 -4.12 -14.86
C GLY A 31 9.01 -4.44 -15.81
N PRO A 32 8.96 -5.56 -16.56
CA PRO A 32 10.03 -6.02 -17.44
C PRO A 32 10.36 -5.02 -18.57
N ASP A 33 9.39 -4.25 -19.04
CA ASP A 33 9.56 -3.25 -20.12
C ASP A 33 9.90 -1.85 -19.58
N GLY A 34 10.30 -1.75 -18.29
CA GLY A 34 10.71 -0.51 -17.67
C GLY A 34 9.57 0.40 -17.20
N ARG A 35 8.32 -0.02 -17.36
CA ARG A 35 7.16 0.64 -16.76
C ARG A 35 7.16 0.43 -15.26
N LEU A 36 6.59 1.37 -14.52
CA LEU A 36 6.61 1.38 -13.06
C LEU A 36 5.20 1.32 -12.52
N VAL A 37 4.89 0.30 -11.74
CA VAL A 37 3.68 0.25 -10.91
C VAL A 37 4.04 0.72 -9.51
N ILE A 38 3.23 1.62 -8.94
CA ILE A 38 3.42 2.17 -7.60
C ILE A 38 2.16 1.87 -6.79
N LEU A 39 2.33 1.28 -5.62
CA LEU A 39 1.26 1.05 -4.66
C LEU A 39 1.32 2.16 -3.61
N ASP A 40 0.28 2.98 -3.59
CA ASP A 40 0.11 4.19 -2.82
C ASP A 40 1.15 5.32 -3.06
N ALA A 41 0.72 6.52 -2.74
CA ALA A 41 1.43 7.78 -2.97
C ALA A 41 1.67 8.56 -1.67
N GLY A 42 1.94 7.85 -0.56
CA GLY A 42 2.33 8.46 0.70
C GLY A 42 3.67 9.19 0.61
N SER A 43 4.21 9.64 1.74
CA SER A 43 5.43 10.44 1.73
C SER A 43 6.65 9.72 1.13
N GLY A 44 6.64 8.37 1.10
CA GLY A 44 7.63 7.54 0.42
C GLY A 44 7.72 7.78 -1.09
N LEU A 45 6.68 8.36 -1.72
CA LEU A 45 6.71 8.72 -3.14
C LEU A 45 7.76 9.81 -3.45
N ARG A 46 8.06 10.68 -2.49
CA ARG A 46 9.08 11.72 -2.65
C ARG A 46 10.49 11.14 -2.85
N PRO A 47 11.05 10.28 -1.96
CA PRO A 47 12.34 9.64 -2.21
C PRO A 47 12.35 8.77 -3.47
N LEU A 48 11.28 8.02 -3.79
CA LEU A 48 11.15 7.31 -5.07
C LEU A 48 11.32 8.28 -6.25
N GLY A 49 10.61 9.41 -6.26
CA GLY A 49 10.71 10.41 -7.31
C GLY A 49 12.13 10.96 -7.49
N HIS A 50 12.87 11.17 -6.40
CA HIS A 50 14.27 11.59 -6.46
C HIS A 50 15.18 10.49 -7.04
N ASP A 51 14.97 9.23 -6.67
CA ASP A 51 15.73 8.10 -7.20
C ASP A 51 15.52 7.93 -8.70
N LEU A 52 14.25 8.00 -9.15
CA LEU A 52 13.89 7.94 -10.57
C LEU A 52 14.57 9.03 -11.39
N MET A 53 14.52 10.28 -10.93
CA MET A 53 15.15 11.41 -11.63
C MET A 53 16.68 11.31 -11.68
N LYS A 54 17.29 10.58 -10.75
CA LYS A 54 18.74 10.38 -10.71
C LYS A 54 19.21 9.22 -11.60
N HIS A 55 18.41 8.15 -11.69
CA HIS A 55 18.85 6.90 -12.30
C HIS A 55 18.15 6.57 -13.63
N ARG A 56 17.02 7.22 -13.94
CA ARG A 56 16.33 7.06 -15.24
C ARG A 56 16.62 8.28 -16.12
N ASN A 57 17.11 8.00 -17.33
CA ASN A 57 17.25 9.00 -18.37
C ASN A 57 16.10 8.83 -19.37
N GLY A 58 15.40 9.92 -19.70
CA GLY A 58 14.33 9.93 -20.70
C GLY A 58 12.93 9.91 -20.12
N SER A 59 11.96 9.43 -20.92
CA SER A 59 10.55 9.40 -20.55
C SER A 59 10.27 8.43 -19.41
N LEU A 60 9.40 8.83 -18.49
CA LEU A 60 8.88 7.99 -17.43
C LEU A 60 7.39 7.69 -17.67
N SER A 61 7.03 6.42 -17.68
CA SER A 61 5.64 5.98 -17.56
C SER A 61 5.44 5.27 -16.23
N ALA A 62 4.44 5.71 -15.45
CA ALA A 62 4.13 5.11 -14.16
C ALA A 62 2.63 4.99 -13.95
N ASP A 63 2.24 3.90 -13.30
CA ASP A 63 0.88 3.61 -12.87
C ASP A 63 0.84 3.58 -11.35
N ILE A 64 0.06 4.47 -10.74
CA ILE A 64 -0.13 4.55 -9.29
C ILE A 64 -1.47 3.91 -8.96
N LEU A 65 -1.46 2.85 -8.17
CA LEU A 65 -2.64 2.19 -7.62
C LEU A 65 -2.85 2.72 -6.20
N LEU A 66 -3.85 3.57 -6.01
CA LEU A 66 -4.21 4.10 -4.70
C LEU A 66 -5.16 3.14 -4.00
N SER A 67 -4.79 2.69 -2.81
CA SER A 67 -5.69 1.91 -1.96
C SER A 67 -6.91 2.74 -1.56
N HIS A 68 -6.70 3.95 -1.11
CA HIS A 68 -7.71 4.95 -0.76
C HIS A 68 -7.09 6.36 -0.66
N THR A 69 -7.86 7.33 -0.20
CA THR A 69 -7.45 8.74 -0.23
C THR A 69 -7.19 9.34 1.15
N HIS A 70 -6.97 8.54 2.20
CA HIS A 70 -6.44 9.08 3.44
C HIS A 70 -5.07 9.72 3.20
N TRP A 71 -4.75 10.71 4.00
CA TRP A 71 -3.65 11.62 3.69
C TRP A 71 -2.31 10.93 3.59
N ASP A 72 -2.05 9.97 4.43
CA ASP A 72 -0.81 9.19 4.44
C ASP A 72 -0.61 8.31 3.19
N HIS A 73 -1.67 8.09 2.38
CA HIS A 73 -1.61 7.38 1.10
C HIS A 73 -1.52 8.29 -0.12
N ILE A 74 -1.72 9.61 0.03
CA ILE A 74 -1.71 10.55 -1.11
C ILE A 74 -0.77 11.75 -0.92
N GLN A 75 -0.29 12.03 0.30
CA GLN A 75 0.45 13.25 0.64
C GLN A 75 1.78 13.43 -0.12
N GLY A 76 2.35 12.35 -0.67
CA GLY A 76 3.58 12.42 -1.45
C GLY A 76 3.38 12.89 -2.89
N LEU A 77 2.15 12.83 -3.40
CA LEU A 77 1.85 13.14 -4.81
C LEU A 77 2.31 14.56 -5.22
N PRO A 78 2.05 15.63 -4.46
CA PRO A 78 2.51 16.98 -4.80
C PRO A 78 4.04 17.11 -4.87
N PHE A 79 4.76 16.19 -4.22
CA PHE A 79 6.23 16.19 -4.12
C PHE A 79 6.89 15.13 -5.00
N PHE A 80 6.12 14.45 -5.85
CA PHE A 80 6.64 13.48 -6.80
C PHE A 80 7.33 14.20 -7.97
N LYS A 81 8.64 14.35 -7.84
CA LYS A 81 9.45 15.18 -8.74
C LYS A 81 9.26 14.89 -10.26
N PRO A 82 9.03 13.65 -10.71
CA PRO A 82 8.75 13.37 -12.13
C PRO A 82 7.56 14.14 -12.69
N LEU A 83 6.57 14.54 -11.88
CA LEU A 83 5.42 15.34 -12.34
C LEU A 83 5.80 16.74 -12.85
N SER A 84 7.02 17.20 -12.61
CA SER A 84 7.55 18.45 -13.15
C SER A 84 8.11 18.32 -14.58
N SER A 85 8.15 17.12 -15.16
CA SER A 85 8.69 16.86 -16.49
C SER A 85 7.59 16.59 -17.51
N ARG A 86 7.68 17.22 -18.69
CA ARG A 86 6.79 16.95 -19.84
C ARG A 86 6.98 15.56 -20.46
N GLU A 87 8.09 14.92 -20.17
CA GLU A 87 8.42 13.55 -20.64
C GLU A 87 7.84 12.47 -19.74
N THR A 88 7.09 12.85 -18.69
CA THR A 88 6.48 11.94 -17.75
C THR A 88 4.99 11.78 -18.05
N SER A 89 4.54 10.53 -18.04
CA SER A 89 3.13 10.15 -18.08
C SER A 89 2.78 9.34 -16.84
N VAL A 90 1.77 9.77 -16.10
CA VAL A 90 1.31 9.08 -14.88
C VAL A 90 -0.18 8.79 -15.00
N TYR A 91 -0.54 7.53 -14.75
CA TYR A 91 -1.92 7.10 -14.57
C TYR A 91 -2.13 6.84 -13.08
N ILE A 92 -3.20 7.39 -12.52
CA ILE A 92 -3.58 7.15 -11.12
C ILE A 92 -4.91 6.43 -11.11
N TYR A 93 -4.91 5.22 -10.56
CA TYR A 93 -6.08 4.38 -10.40
C TYR A 93 -6.51 4.40 -8.94
N GLY A 94 -7.81 4.48 -8.68
CA GLY A 94 -8.36 4.42 -7.33
C GLY A 94 -9.86 4.66 -7.35
N ALA A 95 -10.51 4.49 -6.22
CA ALA A 95 -11.95 4.64 -6.10
C ALA A 95 -12.37 6.08 -5.78
N ALA A 96 -13.57 6.47 -6.23
CA ALA A 96 -14.27 7.63 -5.70
C ALA A 96 -14.57 7.43 -4.20
N GLN A 97 -14.68 8.52 -3.45
CA GLN A 97 -14.99 8.50 -2.01
C GLN A 97 -16.33 9.19 -1.76
N GLU A 98 -17.29 8.46 -1.21
CA GLU A 98 -18.63 9.02 -0.86
C GLU A 98 -19.26 9.85 -2.01
N GLY A 99 -19.08 9.38 -3.25
CA GLY A 99 -19.58 10.07 -4.44
C GLY A 99 -18.75 11.25 -4.92
N VAL A 100 -17.64 11.57 -4.26
CA VAL A 100 -16.68 12.58 -4.73
C VAL A 100 -15.66 11.92 -5.67
N PRO A 101 -15.51 12.41 -6.90
CA PRO A 101 -14.56 11.88 -7.86
C PRO A 101 -13.11 11.90 -7.36
N LEU A 102 -12.35 10.85 -7.64
CA LEU A 102 -10.94 10.74 -7.24
C LEU A 102 -10.12 11.95 -7.69
N LYS A 103 -10.31 12.40 -8.93
CA LYS A 103 -9.59 13.57 -9.48
C LYS A 103 -9.86 14.84 -8.67
N GLU A 104 -11.08 15.00 -8.17
CA GLU A 104 -11.45 16.16 -7.35
C GLU A 104 -10.75 16.10 -5.98
N ILE A 105 -10.71 14.92 -5.35
CA ILE A 105 -10.01 14.72 -4.07
C ILE A 105 -8.51 15.03 -4.19
N LEU A 106 -7.85 14.48 -5.23
CA LEU A 106 -6.45 14.77 -5.51
C LEU A 106 -6.22 16.26 -5.83
N GLY A 107 -7.19 16.92 -6.47
CA GLY A 107 -7.14 18.35 -6.72
C GLY A 107 -7.23 19.18 -5.44
N ARG A 108 -8.05 18.76 -4.48
CA ARG A 108 -8.23 19.49 -3.19
C ARG A 108 -6.94 19.55 -2.36
N GLN A 109 -6.12 18.49 -2.33
CA GLN A 109 -4.83 18.55 -1.63
C GLN A 109 -3.81 19.47 -2.31
N MET A 110 -4.04 19.81 -3.59
CA MET A 110 -3.23 20.73 -4.38
C MET A 110 -3.96 22.06 -4.65
N ASP A 111 -4.94 22.40 -3.82
CA ASP A 111 -5.61 23.69 -3.87
C ASP A 111 -4.61 24.83 -3.62
N PRO A 112 -4.65 25.94 -4.37
CA PRO A 112 -3.74 27.08 -4.17
C PRO A 112 -3.69 27.65 -2.75
N MET A 113 -4.70 27.41 -1.94
CA MET A 113 -4.70 27.82 -0.52
C MET A 113 -3.77 26.95 0.35
N VAL A 114 -3.40 25.74 -0.10
CA VAL A 114 -2.59 24.78 0.65
C VAL A 114 -1.33 24.33 -0.08
N PHE A 115 -1.33 24.41 -1.42
CA PHE A 115 -0.19 24.05 -2.26
C PHE A 115 -0.07 24.99 -3.49
N PRO A 116 1.15 25.51 -3.82
CA PRO A 116 1.31 26.58 -4.82
C PRO A 116 1.09 26.15 -6.28
N VAL A 117 1.10 24.84 -6.59
CA VAL A 117 0.95 24.32 -7.95
C VAL A 117 -0.31 23.42 -7.98
N PRO A 118 -1.40 23.87 -8.63
CA PRO A 118 -2.60 23.06 -8.73
C PRO A 118 -2.39 21.85 -9.64
N LEU A 119 -3.17 20.79 -9.43
CA LEU A 119 -3.06 19.51 -10.13
C LEU A 119 -3.08 19.65 -11.66
N ASN A 120 -3.86 20.57 -12.19
CA ASN A 120 -3.99 20.83 -13.63
C ASN A 120 -2.85 21.68 -14.24
N ALA A 121 -1.93 22.18 -13.42
CA ALA A 121 -0.76 22.94 -13.84
C ALA A 121 0.53 22.12 -13.84
N LEU A 122 0.45 20.83 -13.53
CA LEU A 122 1.58 19.92 -13.61
C LEU A 122 2.08 19.80 -15.05
N ALA A 123 3.40 19.70 -15.25
CA ALA A 123 4.01 19.57 -16.57
C ALA A 123 3.79 18.18 -17.18
N ALA A 124 3.76 17.14 -16.35
CA ALA A 124 3.52 15.75 -16.76
C ALA A 124 2.09 15.56 -17.31
N SER A 125 1.93 14.57 -18.18
CA SER A 125 0.62 14.04 -18.54
C SER A 125 0.08 13.23 -17.38
N LEU A 126 -1.01 13.68 -16.75
CA LEU A 126 -1.65 13.01 -15.63
C LEU A 126 -3.07 12.57 -16.02
N THR A 127 -3.33 11.26 -15.92
CA THR A 127 -4.65 10.67 -16.15
C THR A 127 -5.14 10.02 -14.86
N VAL A 128 -6.31 10.38 -14.39
CA VAL A 128 -6.97 9.75 -13.24
C VAL A 128 -8.05 8.81 -13.76
N VAL A 129 -7.99 7.55 -13.32
CA VAL A 129 -8.89 6.46 -13.71
C VAL A 129 -9.62 5.98 -12.46
N GLU A 130 -10.93 6.21 -12.42
CA GLU A 130 -11.75 5.68 -11.34
C GLU A 130 -12.00 4.19 -11.57
N ILE A 131 -11.78 3.41 -10.53
CA ILE A 131 -11.97 1.95 -10.52
C ILE A 131 -12.82 1.56 -9.31
N GLU A 132 -13.45 0.41 -9.44
CA GLU A 132 -14.16 -0.29 -8.38
C GLU A 132 -13.54 -1.68 -8.16
N GLU A 133 -14.14 -2.47 -7.30
CA GLU A 133 -13.77 -3.89 -7.14
C GLU A 133 -13.94 -4.63 -8.48
N GLY A 134 -12.91 -5.36 -8.90
CA GLY A 134 -12.89 -6.10 -10.18
C GLY A 134 -11.50 -6.27 -10.75
N ASP A 135 -11.43 -6.88 -11.92
CA ASP A 135 -10.19 -7.19 -12.62
C ASP A 135 -9.94 -6.18 -13.76
N PHE A 136 -8.68 -5.78 -13.91
CA PHE A 136 -8.20 -4.98 -15.05
C PHE A 136 -6.72 -5.31 -15.32
N GLU A 137 -6.18 -4.79 -16.42
CA GLU A 137 -4.80 -5.04 -16.82
C GLU A 137 -4.00 -3.75 -16.85
N ILE A 138 -2.77 -3.83 -16.37
CA ILE A 138 -1.74 -2.80 -16.54
C ILE A 138 -0.50 -3.51 -17.07
N ASP A 139 -0.16 -3.28 -18.33
CA ASP A 139 0.97 -3.90 -19.02
C ASP A 139 1.09 -5.42 -18.79
N ASP A 140 2.16 -5.82 -18.10
CA ASP A 140 2.45 -7.23 -17.80
C ASP A 140 1.79 -7.75 -16.53
N PHE A 141 0.84 -7.00 -15.95
CA PHE A 141 0.10 -7.41 -14.77
C PHE A 141 -1.40 -7.46 -15.01
N ARG A 142 -2.02 -8.58 -14.65
CA ARG A 142 -3.44 -8.61 -14.32
C ARG A 142 -3.58 -8.13 -12.87
N ILE A 143 -4.39 -7.10 -12.68
CA ILE A 143 -4.68 -6.52 -11.37
C ILE A 143 -6.09 -6.96 -10.97
N CYS A 144 -6.23 -7.54 -9.79
CA CYS A 144 -7.51 -7.73 -9.15
C CYS A 144 -7.65 -6.72 -8.00
N ALA A 145 -8.66 -5.87 -8.06
CA ALA A 145 -9.00 -4.94 -6.99
C ALA A 145 -10.10 -5.54 -6.10
N PHE A 146 -9.91 -5.46 -4.79
CA PHE A 146 -10.81 -6.06 -3.80
C PHE A 146 -11.18 -5.05 -2.71
N ARG A 147 -12.46 -4.98 -2.34
CA ARG A 147 -12.96 -4.08 -1.30
C ARG A 147 -12.49 -4.50 0.10
N LEU A 148 -11.77 -3.59 0.78
CA LEU A 148 -11.27 -3.78 2.15
C LEU A 148 -12.23 -3.23 3.21
N ARG A 149 -12.01 -3.63 4.46
CA ARG A 149 -12.75 -3.15 5.63
C ARG A 149 -11.98 -2.01 6.29
N HIS A 150 -12.25 -0.81 5.82
CA HIS A 150 -11.67 0.44 6.32
C HIS A 150 -12.66 1.58 6.07
N PRO A 151 -12.65 2.68 6.87
CA PRO A 151 -13.50 3.83 6.60
C PRO A 151 -13.32 4.38 5.19
N GLY A 152 -14.42 4.74 4.53
CA GLY A 152 -14.42 5.13 3.12
C GLY A 152 -14.33 3.95 2.15
N THR A 153 -14.02 4.21 0.89
CA THR A 153 -13.79 3.18 -0.15
C THR A 153 -12.31 2.84 -0.23
N THR A 154 -11.94 1.67 0.32
CA THR A 154 -10.57 1.19 0.31
C THR A 154 -10.43 -0.09 -0.51
N LEU A 155 -9.43 -0.15 -1.38
CA LEU A 155 -9.14 -1.27 -2.27
C LEU A 155 -7.79 -1.90 -1.93
N GLY A 156 -7.76 -3.23 -1.82
CA GLY A 156 -6.55 -4.03 -1.90
C GLY A 156 -6.30 -4.44 -3.34
N TYR A 157 -5.07 -4.76 -3.68
CA TYR A 157 -4.67 -5.13 -5.02
C TYR A 157 -3.91 -6.44 -5.03
N ARG A 158 -4.31 -7.37 -5.91
CA ARG A 158 -3.49 -8.53 -6.25
C ARG A 158 -2.90 -8.32 -7.65
N LEU A 159 -1.57 -8.38 -7.72
CA LEU A 159 -0.82 -8.23 -8.95
C LEU A 159 -0.34 -9.62 -9.39
N VAL A 160 -0.82 -10.05 -10.54
CA VAL A 160 -0.49 -11.35 -11.15
C VAL A 160 0.30 -11.07 -12.43
N PRO A 161 1.62 -11.40 -12.48
CA PRO A 161 2.40 -11.21 -13.69
C PRO A 161 1.88 -12.11 -14.82
N THR A 162 1.67 -11.55 -16.03
CA THR A 162 1.13 -12.28 -17.18
C THR A 162 2.13 -13.22 -17.84
N ARG A 163 3.43 -12.98 -17.66
CA ARG A 163 4.54 -13.77 -18.25
C ARG A 163 5.25 -14.69 -17.26
N GLY A 164 4.57 -15.03 -16.16
CA GLY A 164 5.19 -15.76 -15.04
C GLY A 164 5.97 -14.84 -14.13
N GLY A 165 6.13 -15.26 -12.88
CA GLY A 165 6.70 -14.46 -11.80
C GLY A 165 5.96 -14.73 -10.51
N ARG A 166 6.23 -13.92 -9.49
CA ARG A 166 5.61 -14.07 -8.17
C ARG A 166 4.44 -13.11 -8.02
N GLU A 167 3.36 -13.64 -7.47
CA GLU A 167 2.15 -12.88 -7.20
C GLU A 167 2.25 -12.12 -5.87
N VAL A 168 1.78 -10.88 -5.87
CA VAL A 168 1.75 -10.03 -4.69
C VAL A 168 0.31 -9.60 -4.40
N ALA A 169 -0.14 -9.81 -3.17
CA ALA A 169 -1.36 -9.21 -2.64
C ALA A 169 -0.99 -8.06 -1.70
N TYR A 170 -1.46 -6.86 -2.01
CA TYR A 170 -1.31 -5.65 -1.22
C TYR A 170 -2.62 -5.32 -0.52
N VAL A 171 -2.63 -5.47 0.79
CA VAL A 171 -3.79 -5.30 1.66
C VAL A 171 -3.40 -4.39 2.81
N THR A 172 -3.33 -3.09 2.54
CA THR A 172 -3.13 -2.08 3.57
C THR A 172 -4.48 -1.64 4.15
N ASP A 173 -4.50 -1.05 5.34
CA ASP A 173 -5.69 -0.44 5.94
C ASP A 173 -6.92 -1.36 5.86
N ASN A 174 -6.88 -2.40 6.66
CA ASN A 174 -7.89 -3.43 6.62
C ASN A 174 -8.16 -4.01 8.01
N GLU A 175 -9.41 -3.97 8.46
CA GLU A 175 -9.83 -4.52 9.75
C GLU A 175 -10.29 -5.98 9.60
N LEU A 176 -9.51 -6.91 10.14
CA LEU A 176 -9.85 -8.34 10.15
C LEU A 176 -10.71 -8.74 11.36
N GLY A 177 -10.64 -7.96 12.42
CA GLY A 177 -11.38 -8.19 13.65
C GLY A 177 -12.88 -7.84 13.55
N PRO A 178 -13.67 -8.27 14.54
CA PRO A 178 -15.04 -7.79 14.72
C PRO A 178 -15.02 -6.37 15.28
N GLY A 179 -15.94 -5.52 14.85
CA GLY A 179 -16.20 -4.24 15.52
C GLY A 179 -16.50 -3.06 14.61
N GLY A 180 -15.89 -2.98 13.44
CA GLY A 180 -16.21 -1.95 12.45
C GLY A 180 -17.47 -2.30 11.65
N THR A 181 -18.29 -1.27 11.33
CA THR A 181 -19.39 -1.42 10.39
C THR A 181 -18.93 -0.94 9.02
N TYR A 182 -18.80 -1.86 8.08
CA TYR A 182 -18.32 -1.58 6.74
C TYR A 182 -19.35 -2.06 5.71
N GLU A 183 -19.47 -1.34 4.61
CA GLU A 183 -20.29 -1.73 3.47
C GLU A 183 -19.59 -2.81 2.63
N VAL A 184 -19.61 -4.04 3.14
CA VAL A 184 -19.04 -5.22 2.46
C VAL A 184 -20.04 -6.37 2.48
N PRO A 185 -19.96 -7.31 1.52
CA PRO A 185 -20.84 -8.49 1.48
C PRO A 185 -20.71 -9.34 2.75
N PRO A 186 -21.76 -10.06 3.18
CA PRO A 186 -21.72 -10.93 4.37
C PRO A 186 -20.62 -12.00 4.33
N ASN A 187 -20.27 -12.50 3.13
CA ASN A 187 -19.21 -13.48 2.90
C ASN A 187 -17.85 -12.83 2.57
N TRP A 188 -17.64 -11.60 3.04
CA TRP A 188 -16.41 -10.84 2.77
C TRP A 188 -15.14 -11.59 3.20
N ARG A 189 -15.18 -12.28 4.37
CA ARG A 189 -14.01 -13.01 4.87
C ARG A 189 -13.60 -14.15 3.95
N GLU A 190 -14.54 -14.95 3.47
CA GLU A 190 -14.29 -16.05 2.54
C GLU A 190 -13.75 -15.50 1.21
N ARG A 191 -14.30 -14.41 0.71
CA ARG A 191 -13.83 -13.74 -0.49
C ARG A 191 -12.43 -13.16 -0.33
N MET A 192 -12.09 -12.61 0.85
CA MET A 192 -10.76 -12.11 1.17
C MET A 192 -9.74 -13.24 1.15
N VAL A 193 -10.05 -14.38 1.75
CA VAL A 193 -9.18 -15.57 1.72
C VAL A 193 -8.96 -16.03 0.28
N GLU A 194 -10.01 -16.06 -0.54
CA GLU A 194 -9.89 -16.42 -1.97
C GLU A 194 -9.07 -15.41 -2.76
N PHE A 195 -9.26 -14.10 -2.48
CA PHE A 195 -8.51 -13.02 -3.10
C PHE A 195 -6.99 -13.14 -2.90
N ILE A 196 -6.54 -13.58 -1.72
CA ILE A 196 -5.11 -13.74 -1.41
C ILE A 196 -4.59 -15.17 -1.63
N ARG A 197 -5.45 -16.13 -1.98
CA ARG A 197 -5.12 -17.56 -2.01
C ARG A 197 -3.90 -17.85 -2.88
N GLY A 198 -2.89 -18.48 -2.27
CA GLY A 198 -1.66 -18.89 -2.93
C GLY A 198 -0.74 -17.75 -3.36
N ALA A 199 -1.00 -16.51 -2.95
CA ALA A 199 -0.10 -15.39 -3.25
C ALA A 199 1.31 -15.68 -2.68
N ASP A 200 2.33 -15.48 -3.49
CA ASP A 200 3.72 -15.66 -3.04
C ASP A 200 4.08 -14.71 -1.90
N THR A 201 3.51 -13.49 -1.94
CA THR A 201 3.70 -12.47 -0.92
C THR A 201 2.39 -11.76 -0.62
N LEU A 202 1.96 -11.79 0.64
CA LEU A 202 0.94 -10.93 1.20
C LEU A 202 1.60 -9.78 1.95
N ILE A 203 1.34 -8.54 1.54
CA ILE A 203 1.68 -7.33 2.29
C ILE A 203 0.40 -6.91 3.00
N HIS A 204 0.41 -6.91 4.33
CA HIS A 204 -0.81 -6.67 5.11
C HIS A 204 -0.58 -5.67 6.24
N ASP A 205 -1.61 -4.84 6.49
CA ASP A 205 -1.72 -4.01 7.67
C ASP A 205 -1.47 -4.82 8.96
N ALA A 206 -0.66 -4.26 9.83
CA ALA A 206 -0.31 -4.87 11.11
C ALA A 206 -0.07 -3.79 12.18
N MET A 207 -0.90 -2.76 12.15
CA MET A 207 -0.68 -1.53 12.89
C MET A 207 -0.82 -1.73 14.40
N TYR A 208 -1.86 -2.42 14.86
CA TYR A 208 -2.22 -2.47 16.28
C TYR A 208 -1.80 -3.76 16.98
N LEU A 209 -1.52 -3.63 18.27
CA LEU A 209 -1.29 -4.76 19.14
C LEU A 209 -2.62 -5.41 19.59
N ASP A 210 -2.60 -6.71 19.88
CA ASP A 210 -3.81 -7.45 20.33
C ASP A 210 -4.46 -6.84 21.59
N GLN A 211 -3.65 -6.20 22.45
CA GLN A 211 -4.13 -5.60 23.70
C GLN A 211 -4.99 -4.35 23.48
N ILE A 212 -4.80 -3.64 22.36
CA ILE A 212 -5.48 -2.36 22.09
C ILE A 212 -6.50 -2.45 20.96
N ILE A 213 -6.52 -3.55 20.19
CA ILE A 213 -7.35 -3.66 18.99
C ILE A 213 -8.84 -3.47 19.26
N GLN A 214 -9.36 -3.97 20.39
CA GLN A 214 -10.77 -3.80 20.74
C GLN A 214 -11.15 -2.34 20.96
N ALA A 215 -10.25 -1.53 21.56
CA ALA A 215 -10.44 -0.09 21.73
C ALA A 215 -10.31 0.69 20.42
N ARG A 216 -9.81 0.05 19.38
CA ARG A 216 -9.61 0.61 18.02
C ARG A 216 -10.56 0.01 17.00
N ALA A 217 -11.58 -0.73 17.41
CA ALA A 217 -12.59 -1.30 16.54
C ALA A 217 -13.27 -0.19 15.69
N GLY A 218 -13.38 -0.41 14.39
CA GLY A 218 -13.90 0.59 13.44
C GLY A 218 -12.86 1.58 12.91
N TRP A 219 -11.60 1.46 13.32
CA TRP A 219 -10.51 2.29 12.79
C TRP A 219 -9.91 1.74 11.48
N GLY A 220 -10.28 0.51 11.11
CA GLY A 220 -9.90 -0.07 9.82
C GLY A 220 -8.51 -0.72 9.78
N HIS A 221 -8.00 -1.21 10.92
CA HIS A 221 -6.67 -1.81 11.01
C HIS A 221 -6.68 -3.17 11.71
N SER A 222 -5.59 -3.91 11.54
CA SER A 222 -5.41 -5.27 12.06
C SER A 222 -4.23 -5.39 13.00
N THR A 223 -4.14 -6.57 13.66
CA THR A 223 -2.97 -6.98 14.42
C THR A 223 -2.07 -7.90 13.60
N PRO A 224 -0.77 -8.01 13.93
CA PRO A 224 0.15 -8.95 13.29
C PRO A 224 -0.35 -10.40 13.35
N ARG A 225 -0.98 -10.84 14.45
CA ARG A 225 -1.52 -12.20 14.57
C ARG A 225 -2.71 -12.43 13.64
N GLN A 226 -3.62 -11.47 13.52
CA GLN A 226 -4.72 -11.53 12.55
C GLN A 226 -4.20 -11.63 11.11
N ALA A 227 -3.13 -10.91 10.78
CA ALA A 227 -2.48 -11.00 9.48
C ALA A 227 -1.84 -12.38 9.24
N VAL A 228 -1.22 -13.00 10.26
CA VAL A 228 -0.71 -14.38 10.18
C VAL A 228 -1.84 -15.39 9.95
N ASP A 229 -2.96 -15.26 10.71
CA ASP A 229 -4.12 -16.14 10.52
C ASP A 229 -4.67 -16.05 9.10
N LEU A 230 -4.83 -14.84 8.58
CA LEU A 230 -5.26 -14.61 7.20
C LEU A 230 -4.28 -15.21 6.19
N ALA A 231 -2.97 -14.97 6.34
CA ALA A 231 -1.94 -15.51 5.46
C ALA A 231 -1.93 -17.05 5.44
N ARG A 232 -2.16 -17.69 6.60
CA ARG A 232 -2.30 -19.14 6.72
C ARG A 232 -3.55 -19.64 5.99
N GLU A 233 -4.70 -19.01 6.21
CA GLU A 233 -5.96 -19.37 5.55
C GLU A 233 -5.88 -19.24 4.03
N GLY A 234 -5.16 -18.22 3.55
CA GLY A 234 -4.90 -17.99 2.12
C GLY A 234 -3.73 -18.78 1.56
N GLU A 235 -3.05 -19.62 2.36
CA GLU A 235 -1.90 -20.42 1.92
C GLU A 235 -0.78 -19.56 1.30
N CYS A 236 -0.55 -18.35 1.83
CA CYS A 236 0.47 -17.45 1.33
C CYS A 236 1.90 -17.93 1.68
N GLY A 237 2.85 -17.71 0.79
CA GLY A 237 4.25 -18.11 1.01
C GLY A 237 5.02 -17.19 1.96
N ARG A 238 4.69 -15.90 1.95
CA ARG A 238 5.31 -14.84 2.77
C ARG A 238 4.26 -13.84 3.22
N LEU A 239 4.40 -13.38 4.47
CA LEU A 239 3.69 -12.23 5.02
C LEU A 239 4.68 -11.10 5.30
N ILE A 240 4.40 -9.91 4.78
CA ILE A 240 5.10 -8.68 5.12
C ILE A 240 4.16 -7.81 5.95
N LEU A 241 4.50 -7.61 7.22
CA LEU A 241 3.80 -6.69 8.10
C LEU A 241 4.06 -5.26 7.63
N PHE A 242 3.00 -4.50 7.39
CA PHE A 242 3.05 -3.18 6.79
C PHE A 242 2.22 -2.19 7.60
N HIS A 243 2.28 -0.91 7.25
CA HIS A 243 1.49 0.15 7.86
C HIS A 243 1.76 0.27 9.37
N HIS A 244 3.07 0.40 9.71
CA HIS A 244 3.51 0.43 11.10
C HIS A 244 2.95 1.64 11.86
N GLU A 245 2.49 1.38 13.10
CA GLU A 245 2.03 2.42 14.03
C GLU A 245 3.11 3.52 14.19
N PRO A 246 2.75 4.81 14.07
CA PRO A 246 3.70 5.92 14.26
C PRO A 246 4.46 5.88 15.58
N GLU A 247 3.82 5.43 16.67
CA GLU A 247 4.41 5.36 18.01
C GLU A 247 5.39 4.18 18.19
N HIS A 248 5.50 3.26 17.21
CA HIS A 248 6.44 2.16 17.29
C HIS A 248 7.82 2.56 16.78
N ASP A 249 8.79 2.65 17.69
CA ASP A 249 10.21 2.77 17.34
C ASP A 249 10.76 1.47 16.72
N ASP A 250 11.99 1.50 16.23
CA ASP A 250 12.67 0.34 15.66
C ASP A 250 12.75 -0.85 16.62
N ALA A 251 12.95 -0.59 17.90
CA ALA A 251 13.03 -1.64 18.92
C ALA A 251 11.65 -2.26 19.22
N ALA A 252 10.57 -1.47 19.15
CA ALA A 252 9.21 -1.98 19.28
C ALA A 252 8.86 -2.89 18.10
N LEU A 253 9.23 -2.49 16.87
CA LEU A 253 9.01 -3.31 15.67
C LEU A 253 9.83 -4.61 15.69
N ASP A 254 11.06 -4.61 16.22
CA ASP A 254 11.83 -5.83 16.43
C ASP A 254 11.11 -6.82 17.34
N ARG A 255 10.60 -6.33 18.48
CA ARG A 255 9.83 -7.16 19.42
C ARG A 255 8.55 -7.70 18.78
N LEU A 256 7.79 -6.83 18.13
CA LEU A 256 6.56 -7.20 17.42
C LEU A 256 6.83 -8.28 16.37
N LEU A 257 7.89 -8.13 15.59
CA LEU A 257 8.29 -9.12 14.57
C LEU A 257 8.70 -10.45 15.19
N ALA A 258 9.49 -10.42 16.28
CA ALA A 258 9.91 -11.64 16.99
C ALA A 258 8.70 -12.41 17.56
N ASP A 259 7.77 -11.71 18.21
CA ASP A 259 6.55 -12.29 18.77
C ASP A 259 5.64 -12.86 17.67
N THR A 260 5.52 -12.14 16.54
CA THR A 260 4.74 -12.60 15.39
C THR A 260 5.33 -13.85 14.74
N ARG A 261 6.65 -13.91 14.60
CA ARG A 261 7.36 -15.10 14.10
C ARG A 261 7.18 -16.31 15.03
N ALA A 262 7.25 -16.10 16.33
CA ALA A 262 7.00 -17.16 17.31
C ALA A 262 5.56 -17.69 17.20
N TYR A 263 4.58 -16.81 17.04
CA TYR A 263 3.18 -17.20 16.80
C TYR A 263 3.03 -17.97 15.48
N ALA A 264 3.57 -17.45 14.39
CA ALA A 264 3.50 -18.10 13.09
C ALA A 264 4.15 -19.48 13.08
N ALA A 265 5.28 -19.67 13.78
CA ALA A 265 5.96 -20.95 13.88
C ALA A 265 5.05 -22.04 14.50
N GLY A 266 4.13 -21.67 15.39
CA GLY A 266 3.19 -22.58 16.02
C GLY A 266 2.02 -23.02 15.15
N ILE A 267 1.58 -22.18 14.18
CA ILE A 267 0.35 -22.44 13.41
C ILE A 267 0.55 -22.48 11.88
N ALA A 268 1.63 -21.90 11.37
CA ALA A 268 1.97 -21.81 9.95
C ALA A 268 3.48 -21.94 9.75
N PRO A 269 4.12 -23.09 10.06
CA PRO A 269 5.58 -23.21 10.14
C PRO A 269 6.31 -22.96 8.81
N GLY A 270 5.60 -22.98 7.67
CA GLY A 270 6.15 -22.65 6.35
C GLY A 270 6.07 -21.18 5.97
N LEU A 271 5.29 -20.37 6.70
CA LEU A 271 5.07 -18.97 6.40
C LEU A 271 6.31 -18.13 6.79
N LYS A 272 6.85 -17.40 5.82
CA LYS A 272 7.93 -16.43 6.07
C LYS A 272 7.30 -15.11 6.54
N VAL A 273 7.65 -14.66 7.76
CA VAL A 273 7.14 -13.40 8.31
C VAL A 273 8.27 -12.39 8.39
N GLU A 274 8.04 -11.21 7.79
CA GLU A 274 8.96 -10.08 7.76
C GLU A 274 8.19 -8.79 8.09
N ALA A 275 8.88 -7.78 8.60
CA ALA A 275 8.33 -6.43 8.73
C ALA A 275 8.89 -5.56 7.60
N ALA A 276 8.03 -4.79 6.96
CA ALA A 276 8.45 -3.89 5.90
C ALA A 276 9.44 -2.84 6.43
N ALA A 277 10.48 -2.57 5.63
CA ALA A 277 11.47 -1.53 5.92
C ALA A 277 11.77 -0.73 4.66
N GLU A 278 12.00 0.56 4.78
CA GLU A 278 12.42 1.39 3.66
C GLU A 278 13.73 0.86 3.05
N GLY A 279 13.79 0.80 1.73
CA GLY A 279 14.92 0.22 0.99
C GLY A 279 14.90 -1.30 0.85
N MET A 280 13.97 -2.01 1.52
CA MET A 280 13.77 -3.46 1.37
C MET A 280 13.38 -3.78 -0.08
N ARG A 281 14.00 -4.84 -0.64
CA ARG A 281 13.80 -5.21 -2.04
C ARG A 281 13.50 -6.69 -2.20
N PHE A 282 12.57 -7.00 -3.12
CA PHE A 282 12.25 -8.37 -3.53
C PHE A 282 12.20 -8.47 -5.05
N GLN A 283 12.61 -9.61 -5.56
CA GLN A 283 12.40 -9.97 -6.96
C GLN A 283 11.03 -10.67 -7.07
N LEU A 284 10.19 -10.18 -7.97
CA LEU A 284 8.88 -10.75 -8.31
C LEU A 284 9.00 -11.76 -9.44
#